data_3c31a3ef72dafb582c341741655a238e
#
_entry.id   3c31a3ef72dafb582c341741655a238e
#
_cell.length_a   1.000
_cell.length_b   1.000
_cell.length_c   1.000
_cell.angle_alpha   90.00
_cell.angle_beta   90.00
_cell.angle_gamma   90.00
#
_symmetry.space_group_name_H-M   'P 1'
#
loop_
_entity.id
_entity.type
_entity.pdbx_description
1 polymer ?
#
loop_
_entity_poly.entity_id
_entity_poly.type
_entity_poly.pdbx_seq_one_letter_code
_entity_poly.pdbx_strand_id
1 'polypeptide(L)'
;MDVIGHIKLLEYSRLANVDRFIYASSGCAIYGSYGKLPLEEDFISMHLTTPYQINKMTGEMYNNYYYHNYGLPIVNCRFFNSYGPGEVPGQYRNVIPNFIYWAMKGKALPITGTGEETRDFTYVLDLVQGLVKASYYKEAVGENFNLAAGKEISIRDM
;
A
#
# COMPACT_ATOMS: atom_id res chain seq x y z
N MET A 1 0.01 9.84 15.09
CA MET A 1 -1.35 9.29 15.28
C MET A 1 -1.46 7.85 14.79
N ASP A 2 -0.83 7.52 13.68
CA ASP A 2 -1.02 6.21 13.03
C ASP A 2 -0.57 5.01 13.88
N VAL A 3 0.60 5.06 14.51
CA VAL A 3 1.12 3.93 15.30
C VAL A 3 0.28 3.66 16.54
N ILE A 4 -0.02 4.68 17.34
CA ILE A 4 -0.81 4.50 18.58
C ILE A 4 -2.24 4.05 18.23
N GLY A 5 -2.85 4.65 17.22
CA GLY A 5 -4.19 4.26 16.74
C GLY A 5 -4.21 2.82 16.26
N HIS A 6 -3.18 2.41 15.52
CA HIS A 6 -3.04 1.05 15.02
C HIS A 6 -2.92 0.02 16.15
N ILE A 7 -2.04 0.26 17.13
CA ILE A 7 -1.90 -0.62 18.31
C ILE A 7 -3.22 -0.77 19.07
N LYS A 8 -3.96 0.33 19.25
CA LYS A 8 -5.29 0.27 19.88
C LYS A 8 -6.27 -0.60 19.07
N LEU A 9 -6.27 -0.46 17.74
CA LEU A 9 -7.12 -1.29 16.88
C LEU A 9 -6.74 -2.77 16.96
N LEU A 10 -5.46 -3.09 16.97
CA LEU A 10 -4.98 -4.47 17.17
C LEU A 10 -5.46 -5.05 18.49
N GLU A 11 -5.33 -4.28 19.59
CA GLU A 11 -5.77 -4.73 20.90
C GLU A 11 -7.29 -4.90 20.98
N TYR A 12 -8.07 -3.98 20.42
CA TYR A 12 -9.52 -4.14 20.33
C TYR A 12 -9.92 -5.33 19.47
N SER A 13 -9.24 -5.56 18.36
CA SER A 13 -9.49 -6.71 17.48
C SER A 13 -9.20 -8.03 18.19
N ARG A 14 -8.10 -8.08 18.96
CA ARG A 14 -7.76 -9.23 19.79
C ARG A 14 -8.82 -9.51 20.86
N LEU A 15 -9.25 -8.48 21.60
CA LEU A 15 -10.28 -8.60 22.63
C LEU A 15 -11.66 -8.96 22.08
N ALA A 16 -11.97 -8.45 20.88
CA ALA A 16 -13.22 -8.77 20.17
C ALA A 16 -13.20 -10.14 19.46
N ASN A 17 -12.03 -10.80 19.45
CA ASN A 17 -11.84 -12.10 18.79
C ASN A 17 -12.32 -12.08 17.33
N VAL A 18 -11.83 -11.09 16.54
CA VAL A 18 -12.23 -10.95 15.14
C VAL A 18 -11.74 -12.11 14.28
N ASP A 19 -12.51 -12.52 13.30
CA ASP A 19 -12.15 -13.60 12.39
C ASP A 19 -10.99 -13.23 11.44
N ARG A 20 -10.78 -11.93 11.19
CA ARG A 20 -9.71 -11.44 10.33
C ARG A 20 -9.40 -9.97 10.58
N PHE A 21 -8.12 -9.63 10.61
CA PHE A 21 -7.62 -8.26 10.61
C PHE A 21 -6.81 -8.03 9.32
N ILE A 22 -7.27 -7.15 8.46
CA ILE A 22 -6.57 -6.81 7.21
C ILE A 22 -5.93 -5.44 7.35
N TYR A 23 -4.63 -5.39 7.18
CA TYR A 23 -3.87 -4.14 7.25
C TYR A 23 -3.57 -3.60 5.86
N ALA A 24 -4.07 -2.39 5.58
CA ALA A 24 -3.70 -1.64 4.39
C ALA A 24 -2.28 -1.07 4.55
N SER A 25 -1.30 -1.81 4.13
CA SER A 25 0.10 -1.41 4.06
C SER A 25 0.43 -0.74 2.72
N SER A 26 1.69 -0.55 2.41
CA SER A 26 2.13 0.15 1.20
C SER A 26 3.45 -0.42 0.68
N GLY A 27 3.49 -0.76 -0.60
CA GLY A 27 4.71 -1.21 -1.24
C GLY A 27 5.82 -0.16 -1.15
N CYS A 28 5.58 1.09 -1.50
CA CYS A 28 6.59 2.15 -1.41
C CYS A 28 7.08 2.40 0.03
N ALA A 29 6.26 2.09 1.03
CA ALA A 29 6.65 2.22 2.43
C ALA A 29 7.59 1.11 2.88
N ILE A 30 7.30 -0.12 2.48
CA ILE A 30 8.05 -1.30 2.94
C ILE A 30 9.37 -1.45 2.17
N TYR A 31 9.33 -1.24 0.86
CA TYR A 31 10.48 -1.46 -0.02
C TYR A 31 11.41 -0.25 -0.13
N GLY A 32 10.92 0.96 0.17
CA GLY A 32 11.69 2.19 -0.02
C GLY A 32 12.11 2.38 -1.47
N SER A 33 13.34 2.90 -1.67
CA SER A 33 13.92 3.12 -3.01
C SER A 33 14.99 2.10 -3.41
N TYR A 34 15.17 1.04 -2.62
CA TYR A 34 16.33 0.13 -2.73
C TYR A 34 15.95 -1.33 -2.99
N GLY A 35 14.69 -1.61 -3.25
CA GLY A 35 14.25 -2.97 -3.55
C GLY A 35 14.75 -3.43 -4.92
N LYS A 36 15.24 -4.68 -5.00
CA LYS A 36 15.52 -5.34 -6.28
C LYS A 36 14.19 -5.68 -6.96
N LEU A 37 14.08 -5.40 -8.24
CA LEU A 37 12.90 -5.74 -9.02
C LEU A 37 12.99 -7.18 -9.59
N PRO A 38 11.88 -7.93 -9.61
CA PRO A 38 10.58 -7.60 -8.99
C PRO A 38 10.68 -7.56 -7.46
N LEU A 39 9.80 -6.76 -6.82
CA LEU A 39 9.76 -6.64 -5.36
C LEU A 39 9.08 -7.87 -4.76
N GLU A 40 9.81 -8.60 -3.92
CA GLU A 40 9.34 -9.82 -3.25
C GLU A 40 8.85 -9.50 -1.82
N GLU A 41 7.83 -10.21 -1.34
CA GLU A 41 7.15 -9.92 -0.09
C GLU A 41 8.01 -10.17 1.16
N ASP A 42 9.03 -11.00 1.06
CA ASP A 42 9.99 -11.31 2.13
C ASP A 42 11.06 -10.21 2.32
N PHE A 43 11.21 -9.29 1.35
CA PHE A 43 12.12 -8.17 1.46
C PHE A 43 11.49 -6.97 2.17
N ILE A 44 12.23 -6.34 3.08
CA ILE A 44 11.92 -5.05 3.68
C ILE A 44 13.14 -4.14 3.66
N SER A 45 12.93 -2.84 3.43
CA SER A 45 14.01 -1.86 3.45
C SER A 45 14.15 -1.22 4.82
N MET A 46 15.38 -1.10 5.31
CA MET A 46 15.69 -0.27 6.50
C MET A 46 15.99 1.20 6.14
N HIS A 47 16.06 1.53 4.84
CA HIS A 47 16.35 2.88 4.35
C HIS A 47 15.04 3.63 4.04
N LEU A 48 14.34 4.03 5.10
CA LEU A 48 13.08 4.76 5.01
C LEU A 48 13.32 6.24 5.27
N THR A 49 12.81 7.09 4.39
CA THR A 49 13.11 8.54 4.37
C THR A 49 11.92 9.41 4.76
N THR A 50 10.74 8.82 4.95
CA THR A 50 9.53 9.58 5.30
C THR A 50 8.82 9.00 6.54
N PRO A 51 8.17 9.85 7.36
CA PRO A 51 7.33 9.36 8.47
C PRO A 51 6.24 8.39 8.03
N TYR A 52 5.70 8.57 6.83
CA TYR A 52 4.69 7.66 6.26
C TYR A 52 5.24 6.24 6.11
N GLN A 53 6.44 6.10 5.50
CA GLN A 53 7.11 4.81 5.34
C GLN A 53 7.36 4.13 6.69
N ILE A 54 7.93 4.90 7.63
CA ILE A 54 8.21 4.40 8.99
C ILE A 54 6.93 3.93 9.67
N ASN A 55 5.84 4.70 9.60
CA ASN A 55 4.58 4.34 10.24
C ASN A 55 3.98 3.06 9.65
N LYS A 56 4.02 2.89 8.32
CA LYS A 56 3.51 1.67 7.66
C LYS A 56 4.32 0.44 8.03
N MET A 57 5.65 0.55 8.01
CA MET A 57 6.54 -0.54 8.44
C MET A 57 6.33 -0.88 9.92
N THR A 58 6.26 0.12 10.79
CA THR A 58 5.98 -0.10 12.22
C THR A 58 4.64 -0.81 12.41
N GLY A 59 3.64 -0.49 11.60
CA GLY A 59 2.35 -1.20 11.60
C GLY A 59 2.50 -2.68 11.29
N GLU A 60 3.25 -3.06 10.25
CA GLU A 60 3.51 -4.47 9.93
C GLU A 60 4.29 -5.19 11.03
N MET A 61 5.25 -4.51 11.68
CA MET A 61 6.00 -5.07 12.81
C MET A 61 5.07 -5.39 13.99
N TYR A 62 4.13 -4.48 14.34
CA TYR A 62 3.13 -4.75 15.37
C TYR A 62 2.15 -5.85 14.94
N ASN A 63 1.75 -5.90 13.68
CA ASN A 63 0.93 -6.98 13.15
C ASN A 63 1.58 -8.34 13.35
N ASN A 64 2.86 -8.45 12.99
CA ASN A 64 3.66 -9.65 13.19
C ASN A 64 3.74 -10.05 14.67
N TYR A 65 3.96 -9.07 15.56
CA TYR A 65 3.95 -9.32 17.00
C TYR A 65 2.61 -9.86 17.49
N TYR A 66 1.48 -9.25 17.09
CA TYR A 66 0.15 -9.69 17.52
C TYR A 66 -0.24 -11.06 16.93
N TYR A 67 0.18 -11.34 15.70
CA TYR A 67 -0.02 -12.64 15.08
C TYR A 67 0.71 -13.75 15.85
N HIS A 68 2.01 -13.59 16.10
CA HIS A 68 2.82 -14.63 16.74
C HIS A 68 2.55 -14.79 18.24
N ASN A 69 2.25 -13.71 18.96
CA ASN A 69 2.11 -13.77 20.41
C ASN A 69 0.66 -13.97 20.88
N TYR A 70 -0.30 -13.55 20.10
CA TYR A 70 -1.72 -13.63 20.48
C TYR A 70 -2.59 -14.43 19.50
N GLY A 71 -2.04 -14.90 18.40
CA GLY A 71 -2.79 -15.65 17.38
C GLY A 71 -3.83 -14.81 16.65
N LEU A 72 -3.69 -13.46 16.65
CA LEU A 72 -4.62 -12.61 15.92
C LEU A 72 -4.49 -12.87 14.41
N PRO A 73 -5.58 -13.26 13.70
CA PRO A 73 -5.51 -13.65 12.29
C PRO A 73 -5.35 -12.43 11.38
N ILE A 74 -4.11 -12.03 11.15
CA ILE A 74 -3.74 -10.81 10.41
C ILE A 74 -3.30 -11.14 8.99
N VAL A 75 -3.59 -10.24 8.04
CA VAL A 75 -3.05 -10.22 6.68
C VAL A 75 -2.55 -8.81 6.36
N ASN A 76 -1.34 -8.70 5.86
CA ASN A 76 -0.78 -7.44 5.39
C ASN A 76 -0.94 -7.32 3.87
N CYS A 77 -1.62 -6.28 3.41
CA CYS A 77 -1.82 -5.99 1.99
C CYS A 77 -1.06 -4.72 1.61
N ARG A 78 0.02 -4.85 0.85
CA ARG A 78 0.88 -3.76 0.40
C ARG A 78 0.36 -3.20 -0.91
N PHE A 79 -0.24 -2.02 -0.87
CA PHE A 79 -0.82 -1.37 -2.05
C PHE A 79 0.26 -0.66 -2.87
N PHE A 80 0.13 -0.77 -4.19
CA PHE A 80 0.90 0.00 -5.16
C PHE A 80 -0.04 0.98 -5.86
N ASN A 81 0.40 2.20 -6.04
CA ASN A 81 -0.23 3.36 -6.71
C ASN A 81 -1.64 3.10 -7.25
N SER A 82 -2.57 2.86 -6.34
CA SER A 82 -3.97 2.60 -6.70
C SER A 82 -4.61 3.84 -7.33
N TYR A 83 -5.45 3.62 -8.35
CA TYR A 83 -6.20 4.67 -9.01
C TYR A 83 -7.62 4.20 -9.34
N GLY A 84 -8.54 5.13 -9.51
CA GLY A 84 -9.90 4.80 -9.91
C GLY A 84 -10.92 5.91 -9.66
N PRO A 85 -12.20 5.66 -9.97
CA PRO A 85 -13.28 6.61 -9.75
C PRO A 85 -13.36 7.06 -8.28
N GLY A 86 -13.64 8.34 -8.09
CA GLY A 86 -13.75 8.95 -6.75
C GLY A 86 -12.45 9.53 -6.22
N GLU A 87 -11.29 9.28 -6.86
CA GLU A 87 -10.07 9.97 -6.50
C GLU A 87 -10.07 11.41 -7.04
N VAL A 88 -9.85 12.38 -6.15
CA VAL A 88 -9.86 13.80 -6.52
C VAL A 88 -8.45 14.34 -6.69
N PRO A 89 -8.21 15.29 -7.62
CA PRO A 89 -6.93 15.93 -7.80
C PRO A 89 -6.55 16.78 -6.59
N GLY A 90 -5.26 17.03 -6.38
CA GLY A 90 -4.76 17.89 -5.29
C GLY A 90 -3.26 17.81 -5.11
N GLN A 91 -2.70 18.73 -4.34
CA GLN A 91 -1.25 18.87 -4.14
C GLN A 91 -0.57 17.59 -3.64
N TYR A 92 -1.23 16.82 -2.78
CA TYR A 92 -0.69 15.58 -2.19
C TYR A 92 -1.37 14.32 -2.73
N ARG A 93 -1.94 14.41 -3.93
CA ARG A 93 -2.62 13.29 -4.58
C ARG A 93 -1.73 12.64 -5.65
N ASN A 94 -2.14 11.43 -6.04
CA ASN A 94 -1.45 10.67 -7.07
C ASN A 94 -1.42 11.38 -8.42
N VAL A 95 -0.51 10.96 -9.28
CA VAL A 95 -0.30 11.57 -10.60
C VAL A 95 -1.51 11.42 -11.52
N ILE A 96 -2.18 10.26 -11.52
CA ILE A 96 -3.31 9.98 -12.43
C ILE A 96 -4.46 11.00 -12.27
N PRO A 97 -5.07 11.22 -11.08
CA PRO A 97 -6.16 12.18 -10.96
C PRO A 97 -5.71 13.61 -11.27
N ASN A 98 -4.46 13.96 -10.96
CA ASN A 98 -3.92 15.27 -11.30
C ASN A 98 -3.76 15.44 -12.80
N PHE A 99 -3.22 14.45 -13.53
CA PHE A 99 -3.06 14.51 -14.97
C PHE A 99 -4.40 14.56 -15.70
N ILE A 100 -5.39 13.76 -15.29
CA ILE A 100 -6.75 13.85 -15.84
C ILE A 100 -7.32 15.26 -15.63
N TYR A 101 -7.20 15.82 -14.43
CA TYR A 101 -7.68 17.17 -14.15
C TYR A 101 -7.02 18.24 -15.05
N TRP A 102 -5.69 18.21 -15.19
CA TRP A 102 -4.97 19.17 -16.01
C TRP A 102 -5.30 19.02 -17.51
N ALA A 103 -5.37 17.78 -18.00
CA ALA A 103 -5.76 17.49 -19.37
C ALA A 103 -7.17 18.01 -19.70
N MET A 104 -8.16 17.78 -18.81
CA MET A 104 -9.52 18.30 -18.94
C MET A 104 -9.59 19.83 -18.94
N LYS A 105 -8.61 20.50 -18.34
CA LYS A 105 -8.49 21.97 -18.35
C LYS A 105 -7.68 22.51 -19.53
N GLY A 106 -7.24 21.66 -20.44
CA GLY A 106 -6.36 22.04 -21.56
C GLY A 106 -5.00 22.58 -21.12
N LYS A 107 -4.53 22.20 -19.95
CA LYS A 107 -3.24 22.62 -19.38
C LYS A 107 -2.17 21.58 -19.61
N ALA A 108 -0.91 22.04 -19.68
CA ALA A 108 0.24 21.13 -19.72
C ALA A 108 0.29 20.26 -18.45
N LEU A 109 0.68 19.00 -18.64
CA LEU A 109 0.85 18.05 -17.52
C LEU A 109 2.19 18.30 -16.84
N PRO A 110 2.24 18.68 -15.56
CA PRO A 110 3.49 18.96 -14.87
C PRO A 110 4.19 17.65 -14.52
N ILE A 111 5.27 17.34 -15.21
CA ILE A 111 6.14 16.20 -14.89
C ILE A 111 7.19 16.70 -13.88
N THR A 112 7.22 16.10 -12.69
CA THR A 112 8.27 16.34 -11.71
C THR A 112 9.39 15.33 -11.93
N GLY A 113 10.63 15.80 -11.98
CA GLY A 113 11.77 14.95 -12.31
C GLY A 113 11.99 14.81 -13.82
N THR A 114 12.47 13.66 -14.26
CA THR A 114 12.80 13.38 -15.66
C THR A 114 11.63 12.83 -16.45
N GLY A 115 10.63 12.28 -15.76
CA GLY A 115 9.52 11.51 -16.33
C GLY A 115 9.84 10.04 -16.60
N GLU A 116 11.11 9.64 -16.42
CA GLU A 116 11.55 8.25 -16.56
C GLU A 116 11.27 7.42 -15.30
N GLU A 117 10.86 8.08 -14.22
CA GLU A 117 10.49 7.39 -12.98
C GLU A 117 9.28 6.47 -13.24
N THR A 118 9.45 5.20 -12.90
CA THR A 118 8.41 4.19 -13.12
C THR A 118 7.56 3.96 -11.88
N ARG A 119 6.32 3.56 -12.10
CA ARG A 119 5.38 3.14 -11.06
C ARG A 119 4.56 1.95 -11.55
N ASP A 120 4.15 1.10 -10.63
CA ASP A 120 3.07 0.15 -10.86
C ASP A 120 1.74 0.81 -10.50
N PHE A 121 0.86 0.95 -11.46
CA PHE A 121 -0.46 1.55 -11.29
C PHE A 121 -1.53 0.46 -11.27
N THR A 122 -2.20 0.30 -10.15
CA THR A 122 -3.19 -0.75 -9.93
C THR A 122 -4.60 -0.17 -9.91
N TYR A 123 -5.48 -0.67 -10.76
CA TYR A 123 -6.86 -0.23 -10.77
C TYR A 123 -7.57 -0.63 -9.46
N VAL A 124 -8.38 0.26 -8.92
CA VAL A 124 -8.98 0.09 -7.58
C VAL A 124 -9.80 -1.18 -7.43
N LEU A 125 -10.52 -1.63 -8.49
CA LEU A 125 -11.32 -2.84 -8.41
C LEU A 125 -10.44 -4.11 -8.35
N ASP A 126 -9.28 -4.11 -9.01
CA ASP A 126 -8.33 -5.22 -8.93
C ASP A 126 -7.72 -5.31 -7.52
N LEU A 127 -7.37 -4.16 -6.95
CA LEU A 127 -6.91 -4.07 -5.57
C LEU A 127 -7.97 -4.58 -4.59
N VAL A 128 -9.24 -4.16 -4.75
CA VAL A 128 -10.36 -4.61 -3.92
C VAL A 128 -10.58 -6.12 -4.02
N GLN A 129 -10.43 -6.71 -5.22
CA GLN A 129 -10.50 -8.18 -5.35
C GLN A 129 -9.43 -8.88 -4.51
N GLY A 130 -8.21 -8.36 -4.49
CA GLY A 130 -7.13 -8.86 -3.64
C GLY A 130 -7.49 -8.77 -2.14
N LEU A 131 -8.01 -7.62 -1.70
CA LEU A 131 -8.47 -7.43 -0.32
C LEU A 131 -9.59 -8.40 0.08
N VAL A 132 -10.58 -8.56 -0.80
CA VAL A 132 -11.69 -9.51 -0.56
C VAL A 132 -11.15 -10.91 -0.44
N LYS A 133 -10.25 -11.36 -1.32
CA LYS A 133 -9.60 -12.68 -1.22
C LYS A 133 -8.84 -12.83 0.09
N ALA A 134 -8.04 -11.84 0.49
CA ALA A 134 -7.33 -11.83 1.77
C ALA A 134 -8.26 -11.96 2.98
N SER A 135 -9.53 -11.54 2.86
CA SER A 135 -10.49 -11.61 3.96
C SER A 135 -11.02 -13.01 4.25
N TYR A 136 -11.06 -13.92 3.26
CA TYR A 136 -11.68 -15.24 3.46
C TYR A 136 -10.75 -16.42 3.20
N TYR A 137 -9.65 -16.29 2.46
CA TYR A 137 -8.71 -17.40 2.30
C TYR A 137 -7.96 -17.67 3.61
N LYS A 138 -8.00 -18.91 4.08
CA LYS A 138 -7.34 -19.31 5.34
C LYS A 138 -5.82 -19.22 5.23
N GLU A 139 -5.31 -19.55 4.08
CA GLU A 139 -3.89 -19.55 3.74
C GLU A 139 -3.27 -18.14 3.73
N ALA A 140 -4.11 -17.10 3.70
CA ALA A 140 -3.65 -15.72 3.76
C ALA A 140 -3.25 -15.27 5.17
N VAL A 141 -3.63 -16.00 6.21
CA VAL A 141 -3.36 -15.60 7.60
C VAL A 141 -1.87 -15.68 7.90
N GLY A 142 -1.33 -14.57 8.39
CA GLY A 142 0.09 -14.42 8.71
C GLY A 142 0.95 -13.94 7.54
N GLU A 143 0.36 -13.82 6.33
CA GLU A 143 1.09 -13.52 5.11
C GLU A 143 1.07 -12.03 4.72
N ASN A 144 2.04 -11.66 3.89
CA ASN A 144 2.13 -10.36 3.24
C ASN A 144 1.85 -10.52 1.75
N PHE A 145 1.07 -9.61 1.18
CA PHE A 145 0.75 -9.63 -0.25
C PHE A 145 1.01 -8.29 -0.92
N ASN A 146 1.72 -8.30 -2.02
CA ASN A 146 1.80 -7.19 -2.94
C ASN A 146 0.53 -7.13 -3.78
N LEU A 147 -0.27 -6.08 -3.61
CA LEU A 147 -1.44 -5.82 -4.45
C LEU A 147 -1.04 -4.80 -5.52
N ALA A 148 -0.58 -5.34 -6.64
CA ALA A 148 0.04 -4.63 -7.75
C ALA A 148 -0.46 -5.19 -9.08
N ALA A 149 -0.34 -4.39 -10.17
CA ALA A 149 -0.64 -4.85 -11.53
C ALA A 149 0.49 -5.72 -12.12
N GLY A 150 1.70 -5.64 -11.54
CA GLY A 150 2.88 -6.38 -12.01
C GLY A 150 3.51 -5.76 -13.25
N LYS A 151 3.22 -4.48 -13.55
CA LYS A 151 3.75 -3.79 -14.72
C LYS A 151 4.24 -2.38 -14.37
N GLU A 152 5.48 -2.09 -14.71
CA GLU A 152 6.03 -0.74 -14.61
C GLU A 152 5.58 0.14 -15.79
N ILE A 153 5.21 1.38 -15.50
CA ILE A 153 4.89 2.41 -16.47
C ILE A 153 5.65 3.67 -16.07
N SER A 154 6.37 4.30 -17.02
CA SER A 154 7.02 5.57 -16.77
C SER A 154 5.98 6.70 -16.67
N ILE A 155 6.31 7.75 -15.93
CA ILE A 155 5.43 8.94 -15.83
C ILE A 155 5.26 9.59 -17.21
N ARG A 156 6.28 9.46 -18.09
CA ARG A 156 6.24 10.01 -19.45
C ARG A 156 5.30 9.24 -20.38
N ASP A 157 5.19 7.91 -20.21
CA ASP A 157 4.38 7.03 -21.06
C ASP A 157 2.92 6.95 -20.63
N MET A 158 2.60 7.56 -19.49
CA MET A 158 1.25 7.61 -18.94
C MET A 158 0.42 8.73 -19.58
#